data_7cee0ddf741f4a7e6deea82c309e5ae2
#
_entry.id   7cee0ddf741f4a7e6deea82c309e5ae2
#
_cell.length_a   1.000
_cell.length_b   1.000
_cell.length_c   1.000
_cell.angle_alpha   90.00
_cell.angle_beta   90.00
_cell.angle_gamma   90.00
#
_symmetry.space_group_name_H-M   'P 1'
#
loop_
_entity.id
_entity.type
_entity.pdbx_description
1 polymer ?
#
loop_
_entity_poly.entity_id
_entity_poly.type
_entity_poly.pdbx_seq_one_letter_code
_entity_poly.pdbx_strand_id
1 'polypeptide(L)'
;MNRTDKAAGLFQDAVKGNHVARGRVRQIVEAGVDDHSASLSEAITASDLHNAFTKTIRQTLVSQYADAPRVWQEIAKRQTFEDFKPQHLREFDWNKGLDIETNAGERIVPGALARVPELSEYPSFGFTTSERQHQIHKNGARLPFSWESVIDNEWGFIESIPSNLVNLALNTEEVEAFGSLADVNGPNAEVFTGAIAPDNKPLTLDNLKAAKEIVRNRKVNGRRVKVNKFALVVPTALQDQAQTVLGISEYKETVTSGDTARELTVTTANSDVKLVVADVLGDIDISATSATTWYLVPLGGSDGTRTSLILGFLRNHEAPELRVSGATGLYIGGGSVPALEGSLLNDDIEYRVRHVVAGGYVYTASLYASKGK
;
A
#
# COMPACT_ATOMS: atom_id res chain seq x y z
N MET A 1 -36.65 -2.23 18.31
CA MET A 1 -35.44 -1.47 17.97
C MET A 1 -34.65 -1.30 19.25
N ASN A 2 -33.38 -1.76 19.29
CA ASN A 2 -32.57 -1.74 20.52
C ASN A 2 -32.20 -0.29 20.86
N ARG A 3 -31.99 0.03 22.17
CA ARG A 3 -31.61 1.38 22.61
C ARG A 3 -30.38 1.92 21.89
N THR A 4 -29.38 1.06 21.71
CA THR A 4 -28.16 1.38 20.95
C THR A 4 -28.42 1.75 19.49
N ASP A 5 -29.45 1.17 18.85
CA ASP A 5 -29.81 1.49 17.47
C ASP A 5 -30.52 2.85 17.35
N LYS A 6 -31.36 3.21 18.38
CA LYS A 6 -31.98 4.55 18.47
C LYS A 6 -30.91 5.62 18.71
N ALA A 7 -29.94 5.36 19.59
CA ALA A 7 -28.82 6.26 19.86
C ALA A 7 -27.92 6.45 18.63
N ALA A 8 -27.62 5.37 17.89
CA ALA A 8 -26.86 5.44 16.65
C ALA A 8 -27.59 6.26 15.57
N GLY A 9 -28.94 6.11 15.45
CA GLY A 9 -29.75 6.93 14.56
C GLY A 9 -29.73 8.40 14.93
N LEU A 10 -29.89 8.73 16.21
CA LEU A 10 -29.81 10.08 16.68
C LEU A 10 -28.44 10.73 16.44
N PHE A 11 -27.38 9.96 16.65
CA PHE A 11 -26.02 10.42 16.38
C PHE A 11 -25.76 10.63 14.91
N GLN A 12 -26.17 9.70 14.03
CA GLN A 12 -26.07 9.87 12.58
C GLN A 12 -26.82 11.11 12.07
N ASP A 13 -27.99 11.40 12.63
CA ASP A 13 -28.74 12.60 12.27
C ASP A 13 -28.04 13.88 12.76
N ALA A 14 -27.42 13.85 13.93
CA ALA A 14 -26.60 14.96 14.44
C ALA A 14 -25.37 15.21 13.52
N VAL A 15 -24.70 14.17 13.09
CA VAL A 15 -23.55 14.20 12.15
C VAL A 15 -23.98 14.78 10.80
N LYS A 16 -25.16 14.42 10.29
CA LYS A 16 -25.73 14.97 9.04
C LYS A 16 -26.18 16.44 9.13
N GLY A 17 -25.93 17.12 10.25
CA GLY A 17 -26.22 18.54 10.41
C GLY A 17 -27.58 18.85 10.97
N ASN A 18 -28.33 17.89 11.48
CA ASN A 18 -29.62 18.10 12.09
C ASN A 18 -29.47 18.77 13.46
N HIS A 19 -29.78 20.09 13.55
CA HIS A 19 -29.64 20.89 14.76
C HIS A 19 -30.47 20.37 15.95
N VAL A 20 -31.64 19.77 15.69
CA VAL A 20 -32.50 19.20 16.75
C VAL A 20 -31.82 17.92 17.31
N ALA A 21 -31.23 17.10 16.47
CA ALA A 21 -30.50 15.93 16.91
C ALA A 21 -29.23 16.32 17.69
N ARG A 22 -28.49 17.32 17.24
CA ARG A 22 -27.35 17.91 17.98
C ARG A 22 -27.73 18.41 19.35
N GLY A 23 -28.83 19.17 19.46
CA GLY A 23 -29.34 19.63 20.72
C GLY A 23 -29.72 18.51 21.68
N ARG A 24 -30.33 17.43 21.19
CA ARG A 24 -30.66 16.24 21.98
C ARG A 24 -29.40 15.46 22.43
N VAL A 25 -28.42 15.29 21.55
CA VAL A 25 -27.15 14.67 21.92
C VAL A 25 -26.46 15.46 23.03
N ARG A 26 -26.44 16.81 22.92
CA ARG A 26 -25.90 17.69 23.95
C ARG A 26 -26.66 17.57 25.29
N GLN A 27 -27.98 17.59 25.27
CA GLN A 27 -28.78 17.36 26.48
C GLN A 27 -28.51 16.03 27.15
N ILE A 28 -28.30 14.95 26.39
CA ILE A 28 -28.00 13.63 26.93
C ILE A 28 -26.62 13.61 27.58
N VAL A 29 -25.62 14.27 26.98
CA VAL A 29 -24.27 14.39 27.55
C VAL A 29 -24.28 15.27 28.81
N GLU A 30 -25.01 16.40 28.82
CA GLU A 30 -25.15 17.29 29.97
C GLU A 30 -26.01 16.68 31.08
N ALA A 31 -27.09 15.95 30.76
CA ALA A 31 -27.99 15.30 31.71
C ALA A 31 -27.43 14.03 32.32
N GLY A 32 -26.33 13.47 31.78
CA GLY A 32 -25.62 12.35 32.40
C GLY A 32 -25.13 12.62 33.82
N VAL A 33 -25.21 13.89 34.26
CA VAL A 33 -24.73 14.35 35.55
C VAL A 33 -25.84 14.44 36.62
N ASP A 34 -27.14 14.65 36.26
CA ASP A 34 -28.10 15.12 37.29
C ASP A 34 -29.52 14.52 37.31
N ASP A 35 -29.94 13.54 36.51
CA ASP A 35 -31.36 13.16 36.53
C ASP A 35 -31.67 11.69 36.92
N HIS A 36 -31.99 11.51 38.20
CA HIS A 36 -32.59 10.29 38.74
C HIS A 36 -34.12 10.20 38.54
N SER A 37 -34.77 11.09 37.79
CA SER A 37 -36.23 11.23 37.74
C SER A 37 -36.90 10.91 36.40
N ALA A 38 -36.19 10.61 35.33
CA ALA A 38 -36.81 10.20 34.09
C ALA A 38 -37.07 8.67 34.03
N SER A 39 -38.29 8.30 33.64
CA SER A 39 -38.72 6.91 33.54
C SER A 39 -37.69 6.02 32.76
N LEU A 40 -37.08 5.09 33.47
CA LEU A 40 -35.98 4.21 33.08
C LEU A 40 -36.18 3.37 31.80
N SER A 41 -37.35 3.44 31.16
CA SER A 41 -37.65 2.57 30.00
C SER A 41 -37.35 3.16 28.61
N GLU A 42 -37.15 4.47 28.48
CA GLU A 42 -36.95 5.16 27.18
C GLU A 42 -35.74 6.10 27.08
N ALA A 43 -35.06 6.40 28.17
CA ALA A 43 -33.94 7.34 28.17
C ALA A 43 -32.69 6.70 27.51
N ILE A 44 -32.11 7.34 26.51
CA ILE A 44 -30.78 7.08 25.99
C ILE A 44 -29.78 7.57 27.04
N THR A 45 -28.93 6.68 27.53
CA THR A 45 -27.89 7.02 28.51
C THR A 45 -26.62 7.50 27.84
N ALA A 46 -25.74 8.20 28.56
CA ALA A 46 -24.40 8.59 28.06
C ALA A 46 -23.59 7.37 27.63
N SER A 47 -23.76 6.22 28.30
CA SER A 47 -23.17 4.94 27.90
C SER A 47 -23.71 4.41 26.56
N ASP A 48 -25.01 4.55 26.30
CA ASP A 48 -25.61 4.16 25.02
C ASP A 48 -25.12 5.06 23.89
N LEU A 49 -24.96 6.34 24.16
CA LEU A 49 -24.40 7.33 23.21
C LEU A 49 -22.93 6.99 22.88
N HIS A 50 -22.12 6.68 23.88
CA HIS A 50 -20.74 6.25 23.68
C HIS A 50 -20.65 4.98 22.81
N ASN A 51 -21.46 3.98 23.11
CA ASN A 51 -21.48 2.74 22.33
C ASN A 51 -21.95 2.98 20.89
N ALA A 52 -22.94 3.84 20.71
CA ALA A 52 -23.45 4.26 19.41
C ALA A 52 -22.38 5.03 18.62
N PHE A 53 -21.69 5.96 19.26
CA PHE A 53 -20.60 6.74 18.68
C PHE A 53 -19.46 5.81 18.20
N THR A 54 -18.97 4.94 19.07
CA THR A 54 -17.91 3.98 18.75
C THR A 54 -18.31 3.04 17.61
N LYS A 55 -19.56 2.56 17.61
CA LYS A 55 -20.11 1.70 16.54
C LYS A 55 -20.17 2.46 15.19
N THR A 56 -20.65 3.70 15.22
CA THR A 56 -20.78 4.55 14.03
C THR A 56 -19.41 4.88 13.43
N ILE A 57 -18.46 5.32 14.25
CA ILE A 57 -17.08 5.58 13.82
C ILE A 57 -16.47 4.32 13.19
N ARG A 58 -16.62 3.16 13.84
CA ARG A 58 -16.07 1.91 13.32
C ARG A 58 -16.70 1.52 11.97
N GLN A 59 -18.02 1.68 11.82
CA GLN A 59 -18.69 1.37 10.56
C GLN A 59 -18.26 2.32 9.44
N THR A 60 -18.18 3.63 9.73
CA THR A 60 -17.74 4.64 8.77
C THR A 60 -16.28 4.39 8.37
N LEU A 61 -15.40 4.09 9.33
CA LEU A 61 -14.00 3.78 9.07
C LEU A 61 -13.87 2.57 8.15
N VAL A 62 -14.57 1.47 8.43
CA VAL A 62 -14.49 0.26 7.61
C VAL A 62 -15.03 0.50 6.20
N SER A 63 -16.15 1.22 6.04
CA SER A 63 -16.71 1.51 4.71
C SER A 63 -15.81 2.46 3.91
N GLN A 64 -15.37 3.57 4.49
CA GLN A 64 -14.46 4.51 3.82
C GLN A 64 -13.14 3.86 3.43
N TYR A 65 -12.58 3.03 4.33
CA TYR A 65 -11.36 2.28 4.02
C TYR A 65 -11.56 1.27 2.89
N ALA A 66 -12.70 0.58 2.83
CA ALA A 66 -12.99 -0.39 1.78
C ALA A 66 -13.14 0.27 0.39
N ASP A 67 -13.77 1.46 0.33
CA ASP A 67 -14.09 2.15 -0.90
C ASP A 67 -12.95 3.06 -1.41
N ALA A 68 -11.93 3.33 -0.60
CA ALA A 68 -10.85 4.23 -0.96
C ALA A 68 -9.96 3.65 -2.07
N PRO A 69 -9.61 4.46 -3.09
CA PRO A 69 -8.65 4.06 -4.11
C PRO A 69 -7.26 3.88 -3.50
N ARG A 70 -6.51 2.90 -4.01
CA ARG A 70 -5.15 2.58 -3.56
C ARG A 70 -4.20 2.48 -4.73
N VAL A 71 -3.22 3.36 -4.78
CA VAL A 71 -2.23 3.40 -5.87
C VAL A 71 -1.29 2.18 -5.81
N TRP A 72 -0.95 1.72 -4.60
CA TRP A 72 -0.07 0.57 -4.42
C TRP A 72 -0.58 -0.72 -5.07
N GLN A 73 -1.90 -0.90 -5.21
CA GLN A 73 -2.48 -2.09 -5.84
C GLN A 73 -2.10 -2.25 -7.31
N GLU A 74 -1.68 -1.17 -7.94
CA GLU A 74 -1.21 -1.17 -9.32
C GLU A 74 0.17 -1.83 -9.48
N ILE A 75 1.00 -1.84 -8.43
CA ILE A 75 2.39 -2.28 -8.47
C ILE A 75 2.70 -3.46 -7.56
N ALA A 76 1.97 -3.61 -6.47
CA ALA A 76 2.22 -4.62 -5.46
C ALA A 76 1.05 -5.60 -5.33
N LYS A 77 1.37 -6.85 -5.02
CA LYS A 77 0.38 -7.88 -4.76
C LYS A 77 0.08 -7.95 -3.26
N ARG A 78 -1.21 -7.96 -2.92
CA ARG A 78 -1.64 -8.22 -1.54
C ARG A 78 -1.30 -9.63 -1.11
N GLN A 79 -0.69 -9.78 0.07
CA GLN A 79 -0.40 -11.06 0.71
C GLN A 79 -0.84 -11.05 2.17
N THR A 80 -1.40 -12.15 2.65
CA THR A 80 -1.85 -12.28 4.03
C THR A 80 -0.90 -13.18 4.80
N PHE A 81 -0.49 -12.74 5.98
CA PHE A 81 0.40 -13.44 6.91
C PHE A 81 -0.37 -13.86 8.15
N GLU A 82 0.02 -14.97 8.77
CA GLU A 82 -0.69 -15.51 9.93
C GLU A 82 -0.15 -14.98 11.25
N ASP A 83 1.13 -14.59 11.28
CA ASP A 83 1.84 -14.13 12.48
C ASP A 83 2.87 -13.05 12.16
N PHE A 84 3.51 -12.51 13.20
CA PHE A 84 4.57 -11.50 13.12
C PHE A 84 5.96 -12.09 12.95
N LYS A 85 6.10 -13.38 12.80
CA LYS A 85 7.41 -14.01 12.59
C LYS A 85 7.91 -13.71 11.19
N PRO A 86 9.24 -13.54 11.01
CA PRO A 86 9.81 -13.47 9.68
C PRO A 86 9.41 -14.70 8.87
N GLN A 87 8.76 -14.48 7.74
CA GLN A 87 8.39 -15.56 6.82
C GLN A 87 9.37 -15.57 5.66
N HIS A 88 9.78 -16.79 5.31
CA HIS A 88 10.70 -17.02 4.22
C HIS A 88 9.92 -17.17 2.91
N LEU A 89 9.99 -16.15 2.07
CA LEU A 89 9.46 -16.20 0.72
C LEU A 89 10.46 -16.93 -0.16
N ARG A 90 10.14 -18.17 -0.50
CA ARG A 90 11.01 -19.04 -1.31
C ARG A 90 10.62 -18.95 -2.76
N GLU A 91 11.61 -18.67 -3.59
CA GLU A 91 11.49 -18.73 -5.02
C GLU A 91 12.28 -19.93 -5.54
N PHE A 92 11.61 -20.81 -6.28
CA PHE A 92 12.23 -21.99 -6.89
C PHE A 92 12.69 -21.66 -8.30
N ASP A 93 13.97 -21.90 -8.57
CA ASP A 93 14.51 -21.86 -9.92
C ASP A 93 14.96 -23.25 -10.35
N TRP A 94 14.29 -23.77 -11.37
CA TRP A 94 14.44 -25.13 -11.86
C TRP A 94 15.62 -25.30 -12.84
N ASN A 95 16.42 -24.28 -13.06
CA ASN A 95 17.42 -24.28 -14.13
C ASN A 95 18.85 -24.62 -13.66
N LYS A 96 19.05 -24.94 -12.38
CA LYS A 96 20.37 -25.28 -11.88
C LYS A 96 20.72 -26.74 -12.27
N GLY A 97 21.80 -26.92 -12.98
CA GLY A 97 22.30 -28.26 -13.36
C GLY A 97 21.99 -28.71 -14.80
N LEU A 98 21.31 -27.86 -15.57
CA LEU A 98 21.25 -28.03 -17.01
C LEU A 98 22.51 -27.41 -17.62
N ASP A 99 23.55 -28.23 -17.81
CA ASP A 99 24.61 -27.87 -18.74
C ASP A 99 23.99 -27.71 -20.14
N ILE A 100 24.20 -26.52 -20.71
CA ILE A 100 23.61 -26.12 -22.00
C ILE A 100 24.10 -26.99 -23.14
N GLU A 101 25.14 -27.80 -22.92
CA GLU A 101 25.71 -28.75 -23.84
C GLU A 101 25.44 -30.18 -23.36
N THR A 102 24.54 -30.85 -24.03
CA THR A 102 24.45 -32.31 -23.90
C THR A 102 25.60 -32.95 -24.70
N ASN A 103 26.08 -34.13 -24.30
CA ASN A 103 27.08 -34.91 -25.01
C ASN A 103 26.69 -35.25 -26.47
N ALA A 104 25.47 -34.89 -26.89
CA ALA A 104 24.93 -35.09 -28.24
C ALA A 104 24.92 -33.82 -29.10
N GLY A 105 25.47 -32.69 -28.63
CA GLY A 105 25.45 -31.42 -29.37
C GLY A 105 24.07 -30.75 -29.46
N GLU A 106 23.06 -31.27 -28.81
CA GLU A 106 21.73 -30.63 -28.72
C GLU A 106 21.71 -29.52 -27.65
N ARG A 107 21.37 -28.35 -28.10
CA ARG A 107 21.21 -27.17 -27.17
C ARG A 107 19.92 -27.26 -26.38
N ILE A 108 20.01 -27.44 -25.07
CA ILE A 108 18.86 -27.35 -24.19
C ILE A 108 18.53 -25.88 -23.92
N VAL A 109 17.29 -25.49 -24.22
CA VAL A 109 16.78 -24.16 -23.89
C VAL A 109 16.43 -24.12 -22.39
N PRO A 110 17.00 -23.19 -21.59
CA PRO A 110 16.70 -23.08 -20.19
C PRO A 110 15.19 -22.99 -19.96
N GLY A 111 14.65 -23.83 -19.08
CA GLY A 111 13.21 -23.91 -18.77
C GLY A 111 12.37 -24.74 -19.75
N ALA A 112 12.97 -25.43 -20.68
CA ALA A 112 12.34 -26.48 -21.50
C ALA A 112 12.78 -27.86 -21.02
N LEU A 113 11.93 -28.87 -21.25
CA LEU A 113 12.34 -30.27 -21.05
C LEU A 113 13.28 -30.69 -22.15
N ALA A 114 14.29 -31.45 -21.78
CA ALA A 114 15.19 -32.07 -22.76
C ALA A 114 14.46 -33.16 -23.55
N ARG A 115 14.78 -33.28 -24.83
CA ARG A 115 14.34 -34.43 -25.63
C ARG A 115 15.11 -35.69 -25.18
N VAL A 116 14.37 -36.71 -24.79
CA VAL A 116 14.95 -37.99 -24.38
C VAL A 116 14.80 -39.00 -25.54
N PRO A 117 15.88 -39.47 -26.13
CA PRO A 117 15.82 -40.54 -27.13
C PRO A 117 15.28 -41.84 -26.55
N GLU A 118 14.84 -42.74 -27.43
CA GLU A 118 14.36 -44.07 -27.02
C GLU A 118 15.46 -44.82 -26.28
N LEU A 119 15.13 -45.47 -25.16
CA LEU A 119 16.03 -46.21 -24.27
C LEU A 119 17.15 -45.38 -23.61
N SER A 120 17.09 -44.05 -23.65
CA SER A 120 18.05 -43.16 -22.98
C SER A 120 17.61 -42.82 -21.58
N GLU A 121 18.57 -42.53 -20.71
CA GLU A 121 18.32 -42.06 -19.34
C GLU A 121 17.76 -40.65 -19.35
N TYR A 122 16.77 -40.37 -18.46
CA TYR A 122 16.24 -39.05 -18.29
C TYR A 122 17.27 -38.13 -17.59
N PRO A 123 17.51 -36.92 -18.11
CA PRO A 123 18.41 -35.97 -17.45
C PRO A 123 17.85 -35.52 -16.11
N SER A 124 18.72 -35.46 -15.11
CA SER A 124 18.34 -34.95 -13.80
C SER A 124 18.37 -33.42 -13.77
N PHE A 125 17.32 -32.79 -13.21
CA PHE A 125 17.24 -31.34 -13.02
C PHE A 125 17.55 -31.00 -11.58
N GLY A 126 18.42 -30.00 -11.39
CA GLY A 126 18.60 -29.36 -10.10
C GLY A 126 17.70 -28.12 -9.97
N PHE A 127 17.38 -27.76 -8.76
CA PHE A 127 16.72 -26.48 -8.47
C PHE A 127 17.56 -25.68 -7.48
N THR A 128 17.50 -24.35 -7.60
CA THR A 128 18.05 -23.41 -6.62
C THR A 128 16.89 -22.70 -5.97
N THR A 129 16.97 -22.53 -4.67
CA THR A 129 16.03 -21.69 -3.92
C THR A 129 16.71 -20.37 -3.60
N SER A 130 16.11 -19.27 -4.00
CA SER A 130 16.38 -17.98 -3.41
C SER A 130 15.37 -17.72 -2.29
N GLU A 131 15.85 -17.30 -1.15
CA GLU A 131 15.05 -17.08 0.04
C GLU A 131 15.17 -15.62 0.44
N ARG A 132 14.03 -14.97 0.66
CA ARG A 132 13.94 -13.64 1.19
C ARG A 132 13.07 -13.64 2.43
N GLN A 133 13.50 -12.93 3.45
CA GLN A 133 12.70 -12.76 4.65
C GLN A 133 11.78 -11.56 4.48
N HIS A 134 10.52 -11.73 4.85
CA HIS A 134 9.55 -10.67 4.95
C HIS A 134 8.85 -10.76 6.30
N GLN A 135 8.66 -9.62 6.95
CA GLN A 135 8.03 -9.53 8.26
C GLN A 135 7.05 -8.36 8.27
N ILE A 136 5.84 -8.61 8.76
CA ILE A 136 4.83 -7.55 8.93
C ILE A 136 5.07 -6.80 10.23
N HIS A 137 4.72 -5.51 10.25
CA HIS A 137 4.89 -4.62 11.38
C HIS A 137 3.56 -4.03 11.84
N LYS A 138 3.53 -3.63 13.09
CA LYS A 138 2.41 -2.95 13.68
C LYS A 138 2.65 -1.45 13.65
N ASN A 139 1.85 -0.75 12.84
CA ASN A 139 1.83 0.70 12.72
C ASN A 139 0.66 1.26 13.54
N GLY A 140 0.80 2.42 14.16
CA GLY A 140 -0.28 3.02 14.90
C GLY A 140 0.07 4.34 15.57
N ALA A 141 -0.97 5.07 15.91
CA ALA A 141 -0.86 6.36 16.59
C ALA A 141 -1.90 6.46 17.71
N ARG A 142 -1.61 7.30 18.69
CA ARG A 142 -2.56 7.74 19.73
C ARG A 142 -2.98 9.16 19.45
N LEU A 143 -4.24 9.43 19.67
CA LEU A 143 -4.85 10.74 19.51
C LEU A 143 -5.53 11.10 20.84
N PRO A 144 -4.89 11.89 21.71
CA PRO A 144 -5.48 12.35 22.95
C PRO A 144 -6.41 13.54 22.71
N PHE A 145 -7.51 13.56 23.43
CA PHE A 145 -8.45 14.70 23.52
C PHE A 145 -8.65 15.04 24.98
N SER A 146 -8.82 16.32 25.30
CA SER A 146 -9.22 16.74 26.64
C SER A 146 -10.74 16.62 26.80
N TRP A 147 -11.17 16.38 28.00
CA TRP A 147 -12.57 16.37 28.34
C TRP A 147 -13.25 17.73 28.01
N GLU A 148 -12.55 18.85 28.20
CA GLU A 148 -13.01 20.19 27.86
C GLU A 148 -13.33 20.31 26.36
N SER A 149 -12.49 19.74 25.46
CA SER A 149 -12.75 19.76 24.02
C SER A 149 -14.06 19.06 23.65
N VAL A 150 -14.45 18.05 24.41
CA VAL A 150 -15.72 17.34 24.23
C VAL A 150 -16.91 18.21 24.74
N ILE A 151 -16.72 18.90 25.86
CA ILE A 151 -17.75 19.78 26.43
C ILE A 151 -17.95 21.07 25.61
N ASP A 152 -16.84 21.68 25.14
CA ASP A 152 -16.87 22.91 24.32
C ASP A 152 -17.44 22.66 22.89
N ASN A 153 -17.84 21.43 22.63
CA ASN A 153 -18.57 21.04 21.42
C ASN A 153 -17.80 21.25 20.11
N GLU A 154 -16.52 20.90 20.08
CA GLU A 154 -15.72 20.85 18.85
C GLU A 154 -16.13 19.69 17.94
N TRP A 155 -17.46 19.51 17.78
CA TRP A 155 -18.05 18.37 17.05
C TRP A 155 -17.58 18.25 15.60
N GLY A 156 -17.27 19.37 14.95
CA GLY A 156 -16.73 19.35 13.59
C GLY A 156 -15.38 18.64 13.51
N PHE A 157 -14.56 18.75 14.56
CA PHE A 157 -13.29 18.05 14.66
C PHE A 157 -13.51 16.55 14.91
N ILE A 158 -14.38 16.19 15.85
CA ILE A 158 -14.70 14.80 16.18
C ILE A 158 -15.31 14.06 14.97
N GLU A 159 -16.15 14.71 14.18
CA GLU A 159 -16.71 14.15 12.94
C GLU A 159 -15.64 13.85 11.89
N SER A 160 -14.53 14.59 11.84
CA SER A 160 -13.45 14.41 10.88
C SER A 160 -12.48 13.27 11.24
N ILE A 161 -12.48 12.82 12.51
CA ILE A 161 -11.56 11.78 13.01
C ILE A 161 -11.58 10.51 12.17
N PRO A 162 -12.74 9.90 11.84
CA PRO A 162 -12.75 8.66 11.08
C PRO A 162 -12.07 8.81 9.71
N SER A 163 -12.37 9.89 9.00
CA SER A 163 -11.81 10.18 7.68
C SER A 163 -10.30 10.41 7.75
N ASN A 164 -9.83 11.16 8.75
CA ASN A 164 -8.40 11.40 8.96
C ASN A 164 -7.65 10.11 9.31
N LEU A 165 -8.24 9.25 10.14
CA LEU A 165 -7.64 7.96 10.51
C LEU A 165 -7.59 6.98 9.32
N VAL A 166 -8.60 7.00 8.45
CA VAL A 166 -8.59 6.24 7.20
C VAL A 166 -7.45 6.73 6.31
N ASN A 167 -7.32 8.04 6.12
CA ASN A 167 -6.25 8.61 5.30
C ASN A 167 -4.86 8.26 5.85
N LEU A 168 -4.66 8.31 7.18
CA LEU A 168 -3.41 7.87 7.80
C LEU A 168 -3.12 6.38 7.53
N ALA A 169 -4.11 5.52 7.59
CA ALA A 169 -3.94 4.11 7.30
C ALA A 169 -3.61 3.86 5.83
N LEU A 170 -4.30 4.55 4.91
CA LEU A 170 -4.04 4.47 3.47
C LEU A 170 -2.64 4.99 3.13
N ASN A 171 -2.24 6.13 3.68
CA ASN A 171 -0.89 6.66 3.51
C ASN A 171 0.17 5.70 4.05
N THR A 172 -0.12 5.01 5.17
CA THR A 172 0.80 3.99 5.70
C THR A 172 0.95 2.83 4.72
N GLU A 173 -0.11 2.36 4.08
CA GLU A 173 -0.03 1.33 3.03
C GLU A 173 0.81 1.79 1.83
N GLU A 174 0.60 3.03 1.37
CA GLU A 174 1.38 3.60 0.27
C GLU A 174 2.86 3.75 0.65
N VAL A 175 3.16 4.29 1.83
CA VAL A 175 4.55 4.41 2.33
C VAL A 175 5.23 3.05 2.42
N GLU A 176 4.57 2.04 2.95
CA GLU A 176 5.12 0.69 3.07
C GLU A 176 5.33 0.03 1.68
N ALA A 177 4.39 0.20 0.76
CA ALA A 177 4.51 -0.37 -0.58
C ALA A 177 5.63 0.29 -1.40
N PHE A 178 5.64 1.64 -1.45
CA PHE A 178 6.64 2.40 -2.20
C PHE A 178 7.99 2.47 -1.50
N GLY A 179 8.05 2.31 -0.17
CA GLY A 179 9.27 2.13 0.59
C GLY A 179 10.08 0.89 0.19
N SER A 180 9.42 -0.09 -0.46
CA SER A 180 10.12 -1.19 -1.12
C SER A 180 10.90 -0.76 -2.37
N LEU A 181 10.53 0.37 -3.01
CA LEU A 181 11.22 0.91 -4.19
C LEU A 181 12.21 2.01 -3.86
N ALA A 182 11.85 2.89 -2.91
CA ALA A 182 12.62 4.07 -2.55
C ALA A 182 12.93 4.10 -1.06
N ASP A 183 14.04 4.70 -0.70
CA ASP A 183 14.41 5.07 0.65
C ASP A 183 14.75 6.57 0.73
N VAL A 184 15.16 7.05 1.88
CA VAL A 184 15.52 8.47 2.11
C VAL A 184 16.64 9.00 1.20
N ASN A 185 17.43 8.12 0.57
CA ASN A 185 18.55 8.45 -0.30
C ASN A 185 18.26 8.20 -1.80
N GLY A 186 17.03 7.88 -2.15
CA GLY A 186 16.61 7.55 -3.51
C GLY A 186 16.18 6.10 -3.68
N PRO A 187 16.53 5.45 -4.80
CA PRO A 187 16.22 4.03 -5.00
C PRO A 187 16.78 3.15 -3.89
N ASN A 188 15.92 2.31 -3.31
CA ASN A 188 16.22 1.47 -2.16
C ASN A 188 17.48 0.61 -2.39
N ALA A 189 18.52 0.85 -1.59
CA ALA A 189 19.83 0.22 -1.74
C ALA A 189 19.82 -1.29 -1.47
N GLU A 190 18.85 -1.82 -0.75
CA GLU A 190 18.69 -3.27 -0.54
C GLU A 190 18.13 -3.97 -1.78
N VAL A 191 17.34 -3.26 -2.57
CA VAL A 191 16.69 -3.77 -3.78
C VAL A 191 17.57 -3.56 -5.00
N PHE A 192 18.02 -2.34 -5.21
CA PHE A 192 18.72 -1.92 -6.42
C PHE A 192 20.25 -2.05 -6.27
N THR A 193 20.75 -3.28 -6.30
CA THR A 193 22.17 -3.60 -6.14
C THR A 193 22.73 -4.40 -7.32
N GLY A 194 24.03 -4.33 -7.54
CA GLY A 194 24.71 -5.14 -8.54
C GLY A 194 24.17 -4.93 -9.96
N ALA A 195 23.67 -5.99 -10.58
CA ALA A 195 23.14 -5.95 -11.96
C ALA A 195 21.85 -5.13 -12.14
N ILE A 196 21.19 -4.73 -11.04
CA ILE A 196 20.01 -3.90 -11.04
C ILE A 196 20.23 -2.54 -10.39
N ALA A 197 21.50 -2.14 -10.20
CA ALA A 197 21.84 -0.81 -9.68
C ALA A 197 21.13 0.29 -10.48
N PRO A 198 20.78 1.42 -9.82
CA PRO A 198 20.06 2.50 -10.49
C PRO A 198 20.91 3.13 -11.61
N ASP A 199 20.27 3.42 -12.73
CA ASP A 199 20.85 4.26 -13.79
C ASP A 199 20.75 5.75 -13.45
N ASN A 200 21.38 6.60 -14.29
CA ASN A 200 21.31 8.06 -14.19
C ASN A 200 20.73 8.70 -15.48
N LYS A 201 19.71 8.09 -16.06
CA LYS A 201 19.12 8.53 -17.33
C LYS A 201 17.82 9.29 -17.09
N PRO A 202 17.63 10.48 -17.68
CA PRO A 202 16.38 11.22 -17.58
C PRO A 202 15.23 10.44 -18.25
N LEU A 203 14.00 10.73 -17.85
CA LEU A 203 12.82 10.10 -18.43
C LEU A 203 12.56 10.66 -19.83
N THR A 204 12.99 9.93 -20.84
CA THR A 204 12.72 10.19 -22.26
C THR A 204 12.19 8.94 -22.94
N LEU A 205 11.60 9.09 -24.13
CA LEU A 205 11.06 7.94 -24.87
C LEU A 205 12.15 6.89 -25.15
N ASP A 206 13.36 7.33 -25.56
CA ASP A 206 14.46 6.42 -25.89
C ASP A 206 15.00 5.72 -24.64
N ASN A 207 15.15 6.45 -23.55
CA ASN A 207 15.58 5.87 -22.27
C ASN A 207 14.54 4.90 -21.70
N LEU A 208 13.25 5.19 -21.87
CA LEU A 208 12.17 4.27 -21.49
C LEU A 208 12.22 2.95 -22.31
N LYS A 209 12.44 3.06 -23.64
CA LYS A 209 12.63 1.89 -24.51
C LYS A 209 13.86 1.08 -24.12
N ALA A 210 14.99 1.75 -23.91
CA ALA A 210 16.22 1.11 -23.47
C ALA A 210 16.06 0.42 -22.12
N ALA A 211 15.37 1.04 -21.16
CA ALA A 211 15.10 0.43 -19.86
C ALA A 211 14.24 -0.83 -19.96
N LYS A 212 13.18 -0.82 -20.77
CA LYS A 212 12.36 -2.02 -21.06
C LYS A 212 13.21 -3.14 -21.68
N GLU A 213 14.08 -2.79 -22.59
CA GLU A 213 14.99 -3.76 -23.25
C GLU A 213 16.00 -4.32 -22.26
N ILE A 214 16.62 -3.49 -21.42
CA ILE A 214 17.53 -3.93 -20.34
C ILE A 214 16.84 -4.97 -19.46
N VAL A 215 15.62 -4.70 -18.98
CA VAL A 215 14.88 -5.63 -18.12
C VAL A 215 14.57 -6.95 -18.85
N ARG A 216 14.07 -6.89 -20.10
CA ARG A 216 13.73 -8.08 -20.88
C ARG A 216 14.93 -8.93 -21.26
N ASN A 217 16.10 -8.33 -21.40
CA ASN A 217 17.35 -9.01 -21.73
C ASN A 217 18.10 -9.55 -20.52
N ARG A 218 17.71 -9.14 -19.28
CA ARG A 218 18.32 -9.70 -18.08
C ARG A 218 18.10 -11.20 -18.00
N LYS A 219 19.12 -11.88 -17.53
CA LYS A 219 19.08 -13.33 -17.33
C LYS A 219 19.25 -13.65 -15.85
N VAL A 220 18.38 -14.47 -15.33
CA VAL A 220 18.51 -15.08 -14.01
C VAL A 220 18.68 -16.57 -14.23
N ASN A 221 19.79 -17.10 -13.76
CA ASN A 221 20.15 -18.53 -13.94
C ASN A 221 20.02 -19.02 -15.40
N GLY A 222 20.54 -18.24 -16.34
CA GLY A 222 20.53 -18.56 -17.78
C GLY A 222 19.22 -18.24 -18.51
N ARG A 223 18.12 -17.99 -17.81
CA ARG A 223 16.80 -17.71 -18.39
C ARG A 223 16.51 -16.20 -18.42
N ARG A 224 15.96 -15.72 -19.53
CA ARG A 224 15.53 -14.32 -19.64
C ARG A 224 14.35 -14.04 -18.70
N VAL A 225 14.37 -12.84 -18.13
CA VAL A 225 13.24 -12.33 -17.34
C VAL A 225 12.03 -12.12 -18.25
N LYS A 226 10.91 -12.76 -17.90
CA LYS A 226 9.69 -12.62 -18.68
C LYS A 226 8.87 -11.47 -18.12
N VAL A 227 8.72 -10.39 -18.89
CA VAL A 227 7.87 -9.23 -18.55
C VAL A 227 7.17 -8.75 -19.80
N ASN A 228 5.84 -8.75 -19.78
CA ASN A 228 5.03 -8.29 -20.89
C ASN A 228 4.57 -6.86 -20.69
N LYS A 229 4.18 -6.50 -19.45
CA LYS A 229 3.67 -5.17 -19.11
C LYS A 229 4.44 -4.57 -17.92
N PHE A 230 4.58 -3.26 -17.95
CA PHE A 230 5.25 -2.49 -16.91
C PHE A 230 4.33 -1.42 -16.32
N ALA A 231 4.52 -1.10 -15.05
CA ALA A 231 4.12 0.17 -14.48
C ALA A 231 5.33 1.12 -14.51
N LEU A 232 5.14 2.30 -15.08
CA LEU A 232 6.06 3.41 -14.96
C LEU A 232 5.66 4.19 -13.71
N VAL A 233 6.44 4.04 -12.65
CA VAL A 233 6.20 4.68 -11.37
C VAL A 233 7.04 5.96 -11.29
N VAL A 234 6.38 7.09 -11.07
CA VAL A 234 7.00 8.42 -11.04
C VAL A 234 6.47 9.24 -9.87
N PRO A 235 7.28 10.14 -9.30
CA PRO A 235 6.80 11.17 -8.39
C PRO A 235 5.93 12.19 -9.14
N THR A 236 5.13 12.94 -8.41
CA THR A 236 4.24 13.98 -8.98
C THR A 236 4.98 14.99 -9.86
N ALA A 237 6.23 15.31 -9.51
CA ALA A 237 7.06 16.24 -10.31
C ALA A 237 7.33 15.78 -11.75
N LEU A 238 7.32 14.45 -12.01
CA LEU A 238 7.54 13.89 -13.34
C LEU A 238 6.24 13.53 -14.08
N GLN A 239 5.07 13.79 -13.50
CA GLN A 239 3.78 13.37 -14.06
C GLN A 239 3.57 13.85 -15.50
N ASP A 240 3.72 15.15 -15.75
CA ASP A 240 3.48 15.74 -17.07
C ASP A 240 4.47 15.24 -18.11
N GLN A 241 5.73 15.08 -17.71
CA GLN A 241 6.76 14.50 -18.58
C GLN A 241 6.45 13.03 -18.91
N ALA A 242 6.04 12.24 -17.93
CA ALA A 242 5.66 10.85 -18.12
C ALA A 242 4.44 10.71 -19.04
N GLN A 243 3.42 11.55 -18.88
CA GLN A 243 2.26 11.59 -19.76
C GLN A 243 2.66 11.95 -21.20
N THR A 244 3.53 12.93 -21.37
CA THR A 244 4.06 13.33 -22.69
C THR A 244 4.81 12.16 -23.34
N VAL A 245 5.73 11.52 -22.62
CA VAL A 245 6.52 10.39 -23.13
C VAL A 245 5.63 9.20 -23.52
N LEU A 246 4.61 8.88 -22.72
CA LEU A 246 3.69 7.79 -23.02
C LEU A 246 2.68 8.14 -24.12
N GLY A 247 2.35 9.43 -24.29
CA GLY A 247 1.45 9.93 -25.33
C GLY A 247 2.07 10.01 -26.73
N ILE A 248 3.40 9.86 -26.85
CA ILE A 248 4.08 9.88 -28.15
C ILE A 248 3.72 8.59 -28.91
N SER A 249 2.93 8.74 -29.97
CA SER A 249 2.56 7.65 -30.88
C SER A 249 3.47 7.58 -32.12
N GLU A 250 4.01 8.73 -32.54
CA GLU A 250 4.89 8.85 -33.70
C GLU A 250 6.04 9.78 -33.39
N TYR A 251 7.24 9.43 -33.81
CA TYR A 251 8.42 10.28 -33.73
C TYR A 251 9.28 10.12 -34.99
N LYS A 252 10.06 11.15 -35.29
CA LYS A 252 11.00 11.12 -36.41
C LYS A 252 12.36 10.70 -35.93
N GLU A 253 12.91 9.68 -36.56
CA GLU A 253 14.27 9.20 -36.33
C GLU A 253 15.12 9.47 -37.58
N THR A 254 16.28 10.09 -37.40
CA THR A 254 17.23 10.29 -38.47
C THR A 254 18.17 9.08 -38.52
N VAL A 255 18.00 8.27 -39.54
CA VAL A 255 18.88 7.13 -39.79
C VAL A 255 19.93 7.53 -40.80
N THR A 256 21.21 7.54 -40.39
CA THR A 256 22.34 7.81 -41.27
C THR A 256 22.91 6.49 -41.75
N SER A 257 22.85 6.25 -43.05
CA SER A 257 23.49 5.10 -43.70
C SER A 257 24.48 5.64 -44.71
N GLY A 258 25.79 5.57 -44.39
CA GLY A 258 26.83 6.26 -45.16
C GLY A 258 26.68 7.78 -45.13
N ASP A 259 26.77 8.42 -46.26
CA ASP A 259 26.67 9.91 -46.40
C ASP A 259 25.22 10.42 -46.52
N THR A 260 24.24 9.56 -46.43
CA THR A 260 22.82 9.92 -46.61
C THR A 260 22.04 9.81 -45.30
N ALA A 261 21.58 10.95 -44.80
CA ALA A 261 20.65 11.02 -43.69
C ALA A 261 19.19 10.90 -44.19
N ARG A 262 18.42 9.99 -43.67
CA ARG A 262 16.99 9.84 -43.97
C ARG A 262 16.18 10.01 -42.70
N GLU A 263 15.15 10.84 -42.77
CA GLU A 263 14.11 10.90 -41.73
C GLU A 263 13.15 9.73 -41.89
N LEU A 264 13.04 8.90 -40.86
CA LEU A 264 12.05 7.84 -40.75
C LEU A 264 11.01 8.23 -39.71
N THR A 265 9.74 8.16 -40.08
CA THR A 265 8.67 8.27 -39.09
C THR A 265 8.46 6.91 -38.46
N VAL A 266 8.71 6.79 -37.18
CA VAL A 266 8.55 5.56 -36.40
C VAL A 266 7.30 5.67 -35.55
N THR A 267 6.38 4.73 -35.75
CA THR A 267 5.19 4.60 -34.90
C THR A 267 5.55 3.74 -33.69
N THR A 268 5.26 4.25 -32.50
CA THR A 268 5.48 3.53 -31.26
C THR A 268 4.17 3.39 -30.49
N ALA A 269 3.92 2.22 -29.95
CA ALA A 269 2.80 1.96 -29.05
C ALA A 269 3.34 1.65 -27.65
N ASN A 270 3.04 2.53 -26.70
CA ASN A 270 3.39 2.32 -25.29
C ASN A 270 2.27 1.63 -24.50
N SER A 271 1.44 0.83 -25.17
CA SER A 271 0.31 0.10 -24.55
C SER A 271 0.74 -0.97 -23.53
N ASP A 272 2.03 -1.29 -23.51
CA ASP A 272 2.65 -2.19 -22.55
C ASP A 272 3.09 -1.50 -21.24
N VAL A 273 2.91 -0.17 -21.15
CA VAL A 273 3.32 0.63 -19.99
C VAL A 273 2.13 1.37 -19.41
N LYS A 274 1.85 1.13 -18.13
CA LYS A 274 0.84 1.86 -17.35
C LYS A 274 1.53 2.94 -16.51
N LEU A 275 1.04 4.17 -16.56
CA LEU A 275 1.52 5.24 -15.69
C LEU A 275 0.94 5.08 -14.28
N VAL A 276 1.81 5.15 -13.29
CA VAL A 276 1.47 5.18 -11.87
C VAL A 276 2.17 6.38 -11.25
N VAL A 277 1.40 7.37 -10.84
CA VAL A 277 1.91 8.54 -10.13
C VAL A 277 1.76 8.30 -8.64
N ALA A 278 2.87 8.40 -7.91
CA ALA A 278 2.91 8.18 -6.47
C ALA A 278 3.50 9.42 -5.78
N ASP A 279 2.63 10.21 -5.19
CA ASP A 279 2.99 11.42 -4.42
C ASP A 279 3.85 11.08 -3.21
N VAL A 280 3.57 9.95 -2.58
CA VAL A 280 4.32 9.47 -1.42
C VAL A 280 5.83 9.25 -1.70
N LEU A 281 6.23 9.09 -2.98
CA LEU A 281 7.65 8.99 -3.31
C LEU A 281 8.43 10.25 -2.97
N GLY A 282 7.81 11.44 -3.11
CA GLY A 282 8.43 12.70 -2.72
C GLY A 282 8.59 12.87 -1.20
N ASP A 283 7.77 12.17 -0.41
CA ASP A 283 7.85 12.17 1.05
C ASP A 283 8.89 11.14 1.55
N ILE A 284 9.05 10.01 0.86
CA ILE A 284 10.03 8.97 1.20
C ILE A 284 11.43 9.38 0.77
N ASP A 285 11.61 9.80 -0.49
CA ASP A 285 12.89 10.18 -1.06
C ASP A 285 13.16 11.67 -0.86
N ILE A 286 14.06 12.02 0.04
CA ILE A 286 14.50 13.40 0.31
C ILE A 286 15.84 13.73 -0.37
N SER A 287 16.33 12.87 -1.26
CA SER A 287 17.58 13.11 -1.98
C SER A 287 17.43 14.22 -3.03
N ALA A 288 18.56 14.74 -3.51
CA ALA A 288 18.57 15.76 -4.57
C ALA A 288 17.98 15.27 -5.91
N THR A 289 17.70 13.98 -6.04
CA THR A 289 17.13 13.36 -7.25
C THR A 289 15.68 12.93 -7.09
N SER A 290 15.05 13.20 -5.95
CA SER A 290 13.66 12.80 -5.65
C SER A 290 12.68 13.22 -6.74
N ALA A 291 12.82 14.44 -7.28
CA ALA A 291 11.97 14.97 -8.33
C ALA A 291 12.21 14.36 -9.74
N THR A 292 13.32 13.66 -9.96
CA THR A 292 13.74 13.14 -11.28
C THR A 292 13.82 11.62 -11.34
N THR A 293 13.75 10.95 -10.19
CA THR A 293 13.85 9.50 -10.09
C THR A 293 12.58 8.82 -10.62
N TRP A 294 12.74 7.79 -11.43
CA TRP A 294 11.64 7.01 -11.96
C TRP A 294 11.95 5.51 -11.94
N TYR A 295 10.89 4.71 -11.88
CA TYR A 295 10.99 3.27 -11.75
C TYR A 295 10.15 2.55 -12.79
N LEU A 296 10.61 1.35 -13.23
CA LEU A 296 9.80 0.39 -13.96
C LEU A 296 9.56 -0.84 -13.08
N VAL A 297 8.31 -1.12 -12.84
CA VAL A 297 7.85 -2.27 -12.06
C VAL A 297 7.08 -3.21 -12.99
N PRO A 298 7.37 -4.51 -13.03
CA PRO A 298 6.62 -5.43 -13.85
C PRO A 298 5.21 -5.60 -13.29
N LEU A 299 4.22 -5.54 -14.15
CA LEU A 299 2.85 -5.90 -13.78
C LEU A 299 2.72 -7.41 -13.81
N GLY A 300 2.60 -8.02 -12.63
CA GLY A 300 2.36 -9.45 -12.48
C GLY A 300 0.99 -9.83 -13.04
N GLY A 301 0.92 -10.98 -13.72
CA GLY A 301 -0.32 -11.44 -14.33
C GLY A 301 -0.32 -12.93 -14.63
N SER A 302 -1.43 -13.39 -15.22
CA SER A 302 -1.62 -14.78 -15.69
C SER A 302 -0.69 -15.17 -16.84
N ASP A 303 0.05 -14.23 -17.40
CA ASP A 303 0.99 -14.38 -18.50
C ASP A 303 2.35 -14.96 -18.11
N GLY A 304 2.55 -15.30 -16.83
CA GLY A 304 3.78 -15.83 -16.27
C GLY A 304 4.80 -14.77 -15.85
N THR A 305 4.44 -13.49 -15.83
CA THR A 305 5.25 -12.44 -15.21
C THR A 305 5.23 -12.60 -13.69
N ARG A 306 6.41 -12.66 -13.08
CA ARG A 306 6.54 -12.82 -11.63
C ARG A 306 6.23 -11.52 -10.90
N THR A 307 5.55 -11.60 -9.78
CA THR A 307 5.31 -10.46 -8.91
C THR A 307 6.62 -10.02 -8.25
N SER A 308 6.92 -8.73 -8.33
CA SER A 308 8.14 -8.17 -7.73
C SER A 308 7.92 -7.60 -6.35
N LEU A 309 6.79 -6.94 -6.15
CA LEU A 309 6.45 -6.26 -4.90
C LEU A 309 5.23 -6.90 -4.25
N ILE A 310 5.24 -6.96 -2.94
CA ILE A 310 4.13 -7.44 -2.12
C ILE A 310 3.82 -6.44 -1.02
N LEU A 311 2.56 -6.38 -0.62
CA LEU A 311 2.13 -5.70 0.59
C LEU A 311 1.47 -6.73 1.51
N GLY A 312 2.09 -6.95 2.66
CA GLY A 312 1.69 -7.95 3.65
C GLY A 312 0.71 -7.41 4.67
N PHE A 313 -0.34 -8.18 4.96
CA PHE A 313 -1.36 -7.87 5.96
C PHE A 313 -1.47 -9.03 6.96
N LEU A 314 -1.83 -8.73 8.21
CA LEU A 314 -2.11 -9.75 9.20
C LEU A 314 -3.53 -10.32 8.98
N ARG A 315 -3.66 -11.65 8.94
CA ARG A 315 -4.96 -12.33 8.84
C ARG A 315 -5.90 -11.90 9.96
N ASN A 316 -7.15 -11.61 9.64
CA ASN A 316 -8.20 -11.09 10.51
C ASN A 316 -7.95 -9.67 11.08
N HIS A 317 -6.86 -9.00 10.70
CA HIS A 317 -6.51 -7.63 11.07
C HIS A 317 -6.08 -6.81 9.85
N GLU A 318 -6.72 -7.05 8.73
CA GLU A 318 -6.38 -6.48 7.42
C GLU A 318 -6.84 -5.04 7.26
N ALA A 319 -7.83 -4.63 8.05
CA ALA A 319 -8.31 -3.25 8.13
C ALA A 319 -7.75 -2.54 9.38
N PRO A 320 -7.63 -1.20 9.35
CA PRO A 320 -7.23 -0.45 10.52
C PRO A 320 -8.24 -0.61 11.66
N GLU A 321 -7.73 -0.74 12.88
CA GLU A 321 -8.53 -0.88 14.10
C GLU A 321 -8.43 0.38 14.94
N LEU A 322 -9.60 0.93 15.30
CA LEU A 322 -9.71 2.03 16.24
C LEU A 322 -10.14 1.50 17.61
N ARG A 323 -9.45 1.95 18.65
CA ARG A 323 -9.83 1.70 20.04
C ARG A 323 -9.85 3.01 20.80
N VAL A 324 -10.79 3.14 21.72
CA VAL A 324 -10.84 4.22 22.69
C VAL A 324 -10.41 3.70 24.07
N SER A 325 -9.63 4.50 24.78
CA SER A 325 -9.33 4.26 26.19
C SER A 325 -10.55 4.70 26.98
N GLY A 326 -11.23 3.74 27.63
CA GLY A 326 -12.33 4.07 28.52
C GLY A 326 -11.83 4.49 29.91
N ALA A 327 -12.51 5.43 30.53
CA ALA A 327 -12.34 5.67 31.94
C ALA A 327 -12.76 4.41 32.73
N THR A 328 -11.94 4.01 33.68
CA THR A 328 -12.26 2.92 34.62
C THR A 328 -12.37 3.53 36.00
N GLY A 329 -13.55 3.43 36.60
CA GLY A 329 -13.78 3.95 37.93
C GLY A 329 -15.23 3.77 38.38
N LEU A 330 -15.48 4.05 39.64
CA LEU A 330 -16.81 4.11 40.23
C LEU A 330 -16.99 5.48 40.90
N TYR A 331 -18.14 6.09 40.71
CA TYR A 331 -18.48 7.30 41.47
C TYR A 331 -18.65 6.96 42.96
N ILE A 332 -18.24 7.89 43.83
CA ILE A 332 -18.54 7.83 45.25
C ILE A 332 -20.06 8.02 45.38
N GLY A 333 -20.77 6.95 45.61
CA GLY A 333 -22.25 6.94 45.62
C GLY A 333 -22.87 5.89 44.72
N GLY A 334 -22.03 5.22 43.91
CA GLY A 334 -22.43 4.13 43.01
C GLY A 334 -22.57 4.56 41.55
N GLY A 335 -22.32 3.63 40.65
CA GLY A 335 -22.33 3.84 39.22
C GLY A 335 -20.93 3.76 38.59
N SER A 336 -20.86 3.29 37.34
CA SER A 336 -19.60 3.24 36.56
C SER A 336 -19.36 4.58 35.86
N VAL A 337 -18.11 5.01 35.82
CA VAL A 337 -17.72 6.23 35.09
C VAL A 337 -17.83 5.95 33.58
N PRO A 338 -18.53 6.81 32.82
CA PRO A 338 -18.61 6.71 31.37
C PRO A 338 -17.23 6.90 30.71
N ALA A 339 -17.00 6.24 29.58
CA ALA A 339 -15.72 6.30 28.89
C ALA A 339 -15.35 7.68 28.33
N LEU A 340 -16.32 8.59 28.17
CA LEU A 340 -16.11 9.96 27.70
C LEU A 340 -15.84 10.97 28.83
N GLU A 341 -15.77 10.54 30.08
CA GLU A 341 -15.39 11.40 31.20
C GLU A 341 -13.90 11.54 31.44
N GLY A 342 -13.09 11.01 30.51
CA GLY A 342 -11.66 11.10 30.61
C GLY A 342 -11.00 10.14 31.59
N SER A 343 -9.67 10.19 31.65
CA SER A 343 -8.88 9.39 32.58
C SER A 343 -8.89 10.02 33.98
N LEU A 344 -8.67 9.20 35.00
CA LEU A 344 -8.58 9.67 36.39
C LEU A 344 -7.44 10.65 36.67
N LEU A 345 -6.41 10.68 35.78
CA LEU A 345 -5.18 11.45 36.00
C LEU A 345 -5.21 12.82 35.35
N ASN A 346 -5.73 12.90 34.11
CA ASN A 346 -5.61 14.10 33.29
C ASN A 346 -6.89 14.47 32.55
N ASP A 347 -8.01 13.80 32.85
CA ASP A 347 -9.30 13.93 32.15
C ASP A 347 -9.16 13.81 30.61
N ASP A 348 -8.16 13.03 30.15
CA ASP A 348 -7.94 12.80 28.74
C ASP A 348 -8.71 11.57 28.23
N ILE A 349 -9.17 11.68 26.99
CA ILE A 349 -9.81 10.61 26.22
C ILE A 349 -8.86 10.22 25.11
N GLU A 350 -8.30 9.03 25.15
CA GLU A 350 -7.35 8.57 24.14
C GLU A 350 -8.01 7.67 23.09
N TYR A 351 -7.84 8.02 21.83
CA TYR A 351 -8.10 7.12 20.71
C TYR A 351 -6.79 6.53 20.22
N ARG A 352 -6.82 5.27 19.85
CA ARG A 352 -5.68 4.57 19.25
C ARG A 352 -6.09 3.92 17.95
N VAL A 353 -5.44 4.32 16.85
CA VAL A 353 -5.47 3.59 15.59
C VAL A 353 -4.31 2.58 15.54
N ARG A 354 -4.59 1.41 15.02
CA ARG A 354 -3.60 0.37 14.76
C ARG A 354 -3.87 -0.23 13.38
N HIS A 355 -2.82 -0.33 12.57
CA HIS A 355 -2.83 -1.03 11.29
C HIS A 355 -1.62 -1.95 11.21
N VAL A 356 -1.80 -3.15 10.66
CA VAL A 356 -0.71 -4.14 10.55
C VAL A 356 -0.43 -4.37 9.07
N VAL A 357 0.63 -3.74 8.60
CA VAL A 357 1.01 -3.78 7.20
C VAL A 357 2.53 -3.64 7.08
N ALA A 358 3.13 -4.28 6.08
CA ALA A 358 4.51 -4.02 5.67
C ALA A 358 4.71 -4.31 4.19
N GLY A 359 5.47 -3.44 3.53
CA GLY A 359 5.95 -3.60 2.18
C GLY A 359 7.07 -4.65 2.09
N GLY A 360 7.18 -5.29 0.93
CA GLY A 360 8.25 -6.24 0.68
C GLY A 360 8.47 -6.50 -0.80
N TYR A 361 9.59 -7.11 -1.11
CA TYR A 361 9.96 -7.47 -2.46
C TYR A 361 10.32 -8.94 -2.56
N VAL A 362 9.91 -9.57 -3.65
CA VAL A 362 10.14 -11.00 -3.92
C VAL A 362 11.12 -11.17 -5.06
N TYR A 363 10.72 -10.73 -6.26
CA TYR A 363 11.53 -10.91 -7.47
C TYR A 363 12.06 -9.57 -7.98
N THR A 364 13.29 -9.23 -7.61
CA THR A 364 13.89 -7.91 -7.90
C THR A 364 14.49 -7.80 -9.30
N ALA A 365 14.84 -8.94 -9.95
CA ALA A 365 15.51 -8.93 -11.25
C ALA A 365 14.73 -8.25 -12.38
N SER A 366 13.42 -8.09 -12.23
CA SER A 366 12.54 -7.42 -13.20
C SER A 366 12.30 -5.94 -12.90
N LEU A 367 12.85 -5.42 -11.79
CA LEU A 367 12.75 -4.01 -11.43
C LEU A 367 13.84 -3.18 -12.15
N TYR A 368 13.53 -1.93 -12.41
CA TYR A 368 14.48 -0.95 -12.92
C TYR A 368 14.25 0.38 -12.23
N ALA A 369 15.33 1.08 -11.94
CA ALA A 369 15.31 2.44 -11.39
C ALA A 369 16.30 3.33 -12.14
N SER A 370 15.99 4.61 -12.25
CA SER A 370 16.89 5.64 -12.74
C SER A 370 16.73 6.93 -11.96
N LYS A 371 17.85 7.52 -11.56
CA LYS A 371 17.88 8.79 -10.81
C LYS A 371 17.59 10.03 -11.68
N GLY A 372 17.49 9.87 -13.00
CA GLY A 372 17.06 10.91 -13.91
C GLY A 372 18.01 12.10 -14.09
N LYS A 373 19.30 11.93 -13.80
CA LYS A 373 20.33 12.97 -13.99
C LYS A 373 20.93 12.95 -15.37
#